data_7175a5091994325c7ef9879885620aad
#
_entry.id   7175a5091994325c7ef9879885620aad
#
_cell.length_a   1.000
_cell.length_b   1.000
_cell.length_c   1.000
_cell.angle_alpha   90.00
_cell.angle_beta   90.00
_cell.angle_gamma   90.00
#
_symmetry.space_group_name_H-M   'P 1'
#
loop_
_entity.id
_entity.type
_entity.pdbx_description
1 polymer ?
#
loop_
_entity_poly.entity_id
_entity_poly.type
_entity_poly.pdbx_seq_one_letter_code
_entity_poly.pdbx_strand_id
1 'polypeptide(L)'
;MNICEAMGMSISHFESILKMTQRELKEHLVQQLRTHDYEPVCKSGFLYAEGTVPVLLVAHLDTVHTHRPDIICCSEDGRYLMSPYGIGGDDRAGVYMILMLMRECHCHILFCEDEELGGVGARKFTNSKLRPDVNYIVELDRRGRNDAVFYHCDNPDFTEFVCSFGFKENSGSFSDISVVAPHLKTAAVNISAGYFNEHRPHEMIDTYAMCENIRRLTAMFRQNTCHFPYKERVHARGSMFGEQSSLFAPMVERPSRAATCKLLMPLPEETRLYMGQHQIGSAPEYRMDRSGNLYMYLERLNAAVEAEGVFACDAGGHPPVFSAVCEGTRFLQVYTYEEAVEKLEQAKNAS
;
A
#
# COMPACT_ATOMS: atom_id res chain seq x y z
N MET A 1 24.12 -3.45 -3.94
CA MET A 1 23.18 -2.32 -4.04
C MET A 1 21.80 -2.92 -4.25
N ASN A 2 20.92 -2.75 -3.27
CA ASN A 2 19.54 -3.25 -3.39
C ASN A 2 18.69 -2.31 -4.26
N ILE A 3 17.44 -2.71 -4.61
CA ILE A 3 16.57 -1.92 -5.48
C ILE A 3 16.26 -0.54 -4.90
N CYS A 4 16.09 -0.43 -3.58
CA CYS A 4 15.78 0.84 -2.93
C CYS A 4 16.94 1.82 -3.00
N GLU A 5 18.18 1.36 -2.79
CA GLU A 5 19.39 2.16 -2.97
C GLU A 5 19.57 2.63 -4.42
N ALA A 6 19.32 1.70 -5.38
CA ALA A 6 19.42 2.03 -6.81
C ALA A 6 18.41 3.11 -7.23
N MET A 7 17.25 3.18 -6.57
CA MET A 7 16.22 4.18 -6.81
C MET A 7 16.38 5.45 -5.96
N GLY A 8 17.40 5.53 -5.10
CA GLY A 8 17.62 6.66 -4.22
C GLY A 8 16.57 6.80 -3.11
N MET A 9 15.96 5.68 -2.69
CA MET A 9 15.07 5.66 -1.53
C MET A 9 15.88 5.91 -0.26
N SER A 10 15.43 6.86 0.56
CA SER A 10 16.01 7.13 1.87
C SER A 10 15.11 6.57 2.96
N ILE A 11 15.54 5.50 3.61
CA ILE A 11 14.80 4.90 4.73
C ILE A 11 14.61 5.91 5.87
N SER A 12 15.65 6.67 6.22
CA SER A 12 15.56 7.69 7.28
C SER A 12 14.56 8.81 6.95
N HIS A 13 14.45 9.21 5.69
CA HIS A 13 13.42 10.17 5.26
C HIS A 13 12.03 9.54 5.35
N PHE A 14 11.87 8.29 4.91
CA PHE A 14 10.59 7.59 5.02
C PHE A 14 10.17 7.41 6.49
N GLU A 15 11.09 7.01 7.38
CA GLU A 15 10.83 6.94 8.82
C GLU A 15 10.37 8.28 9.41
N SER A 16 10.94 9.39 8.94
CA SER A 16 10.49 10.71 9.38
C SER A 16 9.04 10.99 8.99
N ILE A 17 8.62 10.56 7.80
CA ILE A 17 7.23 10.70 7.32
C ILE A 17 6.26 9.82 8.14
N LEU A 18 6.65 8.59 8.41
CA LEU A 18 5.87 7.66 9.24
C LEU A 18 5.59 8.22 10.65
N LYS A 19 6.51 9.02 11.18
CA LYS A 19 6.40 9.65 12.52
C LYS A 19 5.61 10.95 12.55
N MET A 20 5.21 11.52 11.42
CA MET A 20 4.47 12.77 11.36
C MET A 20 2.98 12.59 11.67
N THR A 21 2.37 13.53 12.36
CA THR A 21 0.90 13.67 12.38
C THR A 21 0.40 14.04 10.98
N GLN A 22 -0.88 13.84 10.71
CA GLN A 22 -1.51 14.29 9.46
C GLN A 22 -1.21 15.78 9.18
N ARG A 23 -1.29 16.63 10.18
CA ARG A 23 -1.01 18.07 10.06
C ARG A 23 0.46 18.36 9.72
N GLU A 24 1.40 17.77 10.48
CA GLU A 24 2.83 17.92 10.24
C GLU A 24 3.22 17.42 8.85
N LEU A 25 2.65 16.29 8.45
CA LEU A 25 2.87 15.73 7.11
C LEU A 25 2.37 16.67 6.02
N LYS A 26 1.17 17.22 6.16
CA LYS A 26 0.63 18.18 5.18
C LYS A 26 1.51 19.43 5.06
N GLU A 27 1.97 19.98 6.18
CA GLU A 27 2.89 21.12 6.20
C GLU A 27 4.24 20.76 5.54
N HIS A 28 4.77 19.56 5.81
CA HIS A 28 5.98 19.04 5.17
C HIS A 28 5.80 18.88 3.65
N LEU A 29 4.68 18.31 3.20
CA LEU A 29 4.38 18.10 1.79
C LEU A 29 4.25 19.41 1.01
N VAL A 30 3.69 20.46 1.62
CA VAL A 30 3.68 21.80 1.00
C VAL A 30 5.09 22.28 0.68
N GLN A 31 6.06 22.04 1.58
CA GLN A 31 7.46 22.41 1.34
C GLN A 31 8.10 21.52 0.27
N GLN A 32 7.86 20.20 0.34
CA GLN A 32 8.40 19.26 -0.65
C GLN A 32 7.90 19.60 -2.06
N LEU A 33 6.61 19.88 -2.22
CA LEU A 33 6.04 20.27 -3.51
C LEU A 33 6.70 21.54 -4.07
N ARG A 34 6.91 22.55 -3.23
CA ARG A 34 7.58 23.79 -3.65
C ARG A 34 9.03 23.58 -4.10
N THR A 35 9.75 22.65 -3.46
CA THR A 35 11.14 22.33 -3.85
C THR A 35 11.24 21.59 -5.17
N HIS A 36 10.10 21.08 -5.70
CA HIS A 36 9.99 20.38 -6.98
C HIS A 36 9.15 21.17 -8.00
N ASP A 37 9.16 22.50 -7.89
CA ASP A 37 8.55 23.43 -8.84
C ASP A 37 7.02 23.34 -8.96
N TYR A 38 6.35 22.85 -7.90
CA TYR A 38 4.89 22.90 -7.80
C TYR A 38 4.40 24.14 -7.06
N GLU A 39 3.22 24.61 -7.43
CA GLU A 39 2.46 25.62 -6.69
C GLU A 39 1.30 24.96 -5.93
N PRO A 40 1.51 24.54 -4.66
CA PRO A 40 0.50 23.78 -3.94
C PRO A 40 -0.70 24.62 -3.51
N VAL A 41 -1.89 24.11 -3.77
CA VAL A 41 -3.17 24.63 -3.28
C VAL A 41 -3.56 23.88 -2.01
N CYS A 42 -3.29 24.50 -0.85
CA CYS A 42 -3.62 23.93 0.44
C CYS A 42 -5.00 24.39 0.90
N LYS A 43 -5.91 23.45 1.13
CA LYS A 43 -7.28 23.65 1.64
C LYS A 43 -7.55 22.77 2.85
N SER A 44 -8.58 23.09 3.63
CA SER A 44 -9.07 22.16 4.65
C SER A 44 -9.60 20.89 3.97
N GLY A 45 -9.00 19.76 4.28
CA GLY A 45 -9.34 18.44 3.78
C GLY A 45 -8.49 17.93 2.64
N PHE A 46 -7.71 18.79 1.95
CA PHE A 46 -6.83 18.31 0.90
C PHE A 46 -5.67 19.27 0.59
N LEU A 47 -4.65 18.71 -0.07
CA LEU A 47 -3.54 19.43 -0.67
C LEU A 47 -3.46 19.01 -2.15
N TYR A 48 -3.55 19.96 -3.07
CA TYR A 48 -3.47 19.73 -4.51
C TYR A 48 -2.29 20.47 -5.12
N ALA A 49 -1.64 19.87 -6.10
CA ALA A 49 -0.61 20.50 -6.90
C ALA A 49 -0.81 20.15 -8.40
N GLU A 50 -0.80 21.18 -9.23
CA GLU A 50 -0.93 21.01 -10.67
C GLU A 50 0.40 20.57 -11.28
N GLY A 51 0.36 19.55 -12.14
CA GLY A 51 1.50 19.03 -12.88
C GLY A 51 1.39 19.27 -14.38
N THR A 52 2.42 18.81 -15.11
CA THR A 52 2.47 18.90 -16.59
C THR A 52 2.20 17.56 -17.27
N VAL A 53 2.38 16.45 -16.55
CA VAL A 53 2.02 15.10 -17.01
C VAL A 53 0.54 14.89 -16.71
N PRO A 54 -0.31 14.50 -17.68
CA PRO A 54 -1.76 14.44 -17.51
C PRO A 54 -2.19 13.17 -16.74
N VAL A 55 -1.64 12.98 -15.55
CA VAL A 55 -1.95 11.91 -14.59
C VAL A 55 -2.16 12.53 -13.23
N LEU A 56 -3.23 12.16 -12.53
CA LEU A 56 -3.46 12.56 -11.15
C LEU A 56 -3.02 11.43 -10.20
N LEU A 57 -2.04 11.72 -9.35
CA LEU A 57 -1.61 10.85 -8.26
C LEU A 57 -2.41 11.19 -7.00
N VAL A 58 -2.91 10.17 -6.31
CA VAL A 58 -3.73 10.33 -5.10
C VAL A 58 -3.16 9.47 -3.97
N ALA A 59 -3.14 9.99 -2.75
CA ALA A 59 -2.85 9.28 -1.51
C ALA A 59 -3.52 10.00 -0.35
N HIS A 60 -3.74 9.32 0.79
CA HIS A 60 -4.31 9.99 1.96
C HIS A 60 -3.27 10.24 3.06
N LEU A 61 -3.60 11.17 3.97
CA LEU A 61 -2.66 11.69 4.98
C LEU A 61 -2.92 11.17 6.38
N ASP A 62 -4.08 10.62 6.64
CA ASP A 62 -4.45 10.04 7.93
C ASP A 62 -3.98 8.58 8.06
N THR A 63 -4.25 8.01 9.18
CA THR A 63 -4.05 6.60 9.51
C THR A 63 -4.96 6.27 10.70
N VAL A 64 -5.42 5.03 10.78
CA VAL A 64 -6.25 4.57 11.91
C VAL A 64 -5.48 4.48 13.23
N HIS A 65 -4.15 4.47 13.20
CA HIS A 65 -3.34 4.34 14.41
C HIS A 65 -3.37 5.63 15.24
N THR A 66 -3.77 5.49 16.49
CA THR A 66 -3.86 6.63 17.45
C THR A 66 -2.50 7.07 17.97
N HIS A 67 -1.48 6.22 17.85
CA HIS A 67 -0.12 6.50 18.32
C HIS A 67 0.83 6.55 17.13
N ARG A 68 1.78 7.48 17.19
CA ARG A 68 2.86 7.54 16.21
C ARG A 68 3.82 6.38 16.44
N PRO A 69 4.44 5.83 15.39
CA PRO A 69 5.46 4.82 15.53
C PRO A 69 6.75 5.45 16.11
N ASP A 70 6.89 5.49 17.43
CA ASP A 70 8.13 5.94 18.09
C ASP A 70 9.30 5.05 17.72
N ILE A 71 9.04 3.74 17.63
CA ILE A 71 10.00 2.70 17.31
C ILE A 71 9.65 2.12 15.95
N ILE A 72 10.61 2.16 15.03
CA ILE A 72 10.51 1.50 13.73
C ILE A 72 11.62 0.46 13.64
N CYS A 73 11.23 -0.79 13.45
CA CYS A 73 12.13 -1.90 13.21
C CYS A 73 12.30 -2.07 11.70
N CYS A 74 13.55 -2.22 11.28
CA CYS A 74 13.93 -2.43 9.89
C CYS A 74 14.67 -3.75 9.75
N SER A 75 14.34 -4.57 8.75
CA SER A 75 15.12 -5.76 8.43
C SER A 75 16.54 -5.38 8.00
N GLU A 76 17.50 -6.32 8.15
CA GLU A 76 18.91 -6.07 7.87
C GLU A 76 19.16 -5.61 6.41
N ASP A 77 18.38 -6.15 5.47
CA ASP A 77 18.42 -5.76 4.05
C ASP A 77 17.65 -4.47 3.73
N GLY A 78 17.00 -3.86 4.73
CA GLY A 78 16.19 -2.64 4.58
C GLY A 78 14.84 -2.86 3.90
N ARG A 79 14.45 -4.12 3.69
CA ARG A 79 13.23 -4.46 2.94
C ARG A 79 11.96 -4.27 3.75
N TYR A 80 11.95 -4.74 4.99
CA TYR A 80 10.74 -4.71 5.83
C TYR A 80 10.85 -3.68 6.93
N LEU A 81 9.81 -2.88 7.05
CA LEU A 81 9.63 -1.93 8.16
C LEU A 81 8.37 -2.30 8.94
N MET A 82 8.43 -2.20 10.26
CA MET A 82 7.29 -2.42 11.16
C MET A 82 7.46 -1.67 12.47
N SER A 83 6.38 -1.55 13.21
CA SER A 83 6.33 -0.88 14.51
C SER A 83 5.47 -1.68 15.49
N PRO A 84 5.71 -1.61 16.83
CA PRO A 84 4.97 -2.37 17.84
C PRO A 84 3.47 -2.21 17.83
N TYR A 85 2.97 -1.05 17.46
CA TYR A 85 1.56 -0.68 17.60
C TYR A 85 0.93 -0.27 16.28
N GLY A 86 1.50 -0.74 15.18
CA GLY A 86 1.16 -0.35 13.82
C GLY A 86 2.11 0.72 13.30
N ILE A 87 2.47 0.62 12.04
CA ILE A 87 3.44 1.51 11.42
C ILE A 87 2.78 2.66 10.64
N GLY A 88 1.51 2.52 10.27
CA GLY A 88 0.79 3.50 9.46
C GLY A 88 1.30 3.53 8.01
N GLY A 89 1.63 2.35 7.46
CA GLY A 89 1.94 2.18 6.05
C GLY A 89 0.79 2.59 5.16
N ASP A 90 -0.40 2.34 5.63
CA ASP A 90 -1.68 2.85 5.15
C ASP A 90 -1.91 4.28 5.70
N ASP A 91 -1.76 5.40 4.93
CA ASP A 91 -1.19 5.39 3.56
C ASP A 91 0.10 6.23 3.46
N ARG A 92 0.94 6.21 4.51
CA ARG A 92 2.26 6.88 4.46
C ARG A 92 3.17 6.29 3.37
N ALA A 93 2.94 5.02 3.00
CA ALA A 93 3.67 4.37 1.93
C ALA A 93 3.33 5.01 0.58
N GLY A 94 2.05 5.19 0.26
CA GLY A 94 1.61 5.87 -0.96
C GLY A 94 2.07 7.33 -1.01
N VAL A 95 1.98 8.05 0.10
CA VAL A 95 2.53 9.40 0.19
C VAL A 95 4.02 9.42 -0.17
N TYR A 96 4.81 8.51 0.40
CA TYR A 96 6.25 8.45 0.12
C TYR A 96 6.52 8.03 -1.34
N MET A 97 5.75 7.11 -1.90
CA MET A 97 5.85 6.74 -3.32
C MET A 97 5.59 7.95 -4.23
N ILE A 98 4.60 8.80 -3.92
CA ILE A 98 4.35 10.04 -4.67
C ILE A 98 5.56 10.99 -4.58
N LEU A 99 6.17 11.15 -3.40
CA LEU A 99 7.38 11.94 -3.24
C LEU A 99 8.57 11.43 -4.09
N MET A 100 8.66 10.12 -4.29
CA MET A 100 9.66 9.53 -5.17
C MET A 100 9.31 9.76 -6.65
N LEU A 101 8.05 9.53 -7.03
CA LEU A 101 7.55 9.65 -8.40
C LEU A 101 7.65 11.10 -8.93
N MET A 102 7.38 12.11 -8.10
CA MET A 102 7.44 13.51 -8.53
C MET A 102 8.85 13.99 -8.92
N ARG A 103 9.91 13.26 -8.53
CA ARG A 103 11.30 13.53 -8.96
C ARG A 103 11.53 13.16 -10.43
N GLU A 104 10.74 12.21 -10.93
CA GLU A 104 10.87 11.64 -12.27
C GLU A 104 9.78 12.11 -13.24
N CYS A 105 8.58 12.38 -12.71
CA CYS A 105 7.40 12.71 -13.49
C CYS A 105 6.61 13.84 -12.80
N HIS A 106 6.45 14.96 -13.47
CA HIS A 106 5.72 16.12 -12.95
C HIS A 106 4.20 15.95 -13.12
N CYS A 107 3.64 14.91 -12.43
CA CYS A 107 2.21 14.60 -12.44
C CYS A 107 1.40 15.60 -11.59
N HIS A 108 0.08 15.67 -11.80
CA HIS A 108 -0.82 16.29 -10.84
C HIS A 108 -0.84 15.45 -9.56
N ILE A 109 -0.95 16.10 -8.40
CA ILE A 109 -0.91 15.42 -7.09
C ILE A 109 -2.08 15.89 -6.24
N LEU A 110 -2.75 14.94 -5.59
CA LEU A 110 -3.81 15.17 -4.63
C LEU A 110 -3.54 14.34 -3.38
N PHE A 111 -3.34 15.02 -2.25
CA PHE A 111 -3.31 14.38 -0.94
C PHE A 111 -4.60 14.70 -0.20
N CYS A 112 -5.32 13.67 0.24
CA CYS A 112 -6.58 13.79 0.97
C CYS A 112 -6.37 13.65 2.46
N GLU A 113 -7.15 14.38 3.26
CA GLU A 113 -7.25 14.21 4.72
C GLU A 113 -8.49 13.38 5.04
N ASP A 114 -8.43 12.59 6.12
CA ASP A 114 -9.58 11.89 6.70
C ASP A 114 -10.25 10.90 5.70
N GLU A 115 -9.43 10.10 4.98
CA GLU A 115 -9.92 9.02 4.13
C GLU A 115 -10.61 7.96 4.98
N GLU A 116 -10.00 7.56 6.09
CA GLU A 116 -10.45 6.55 7.04
C GLU A 116 -11.78 6.91 7.73
N LEU A 117 -12.19 8.17 7.61
CA LEU A 117 -13.50 8.66 8.04
C LEU A 117 -14.52 8.68 6.87
N GLY A 118 -14.26 7.92 5.81
CA GLY A 118 -15.12 7.76 4.64
C GLY A 118 -14.87 8.77 3.51
N GLY A 119 -13.60 9.10 3.22
CA GLY A 119 -13.21 9.93 2.08
C GLY A 119 -13.62 11.40 2.23
N VAL A 120 -13.44 11.96 3.42
CA VAL A 120 -13.82 13.37 3.73
C VAL A 120 -13.04 14.33 2.83
N GLY A 121 -11.72 14.11 2.68
CA GLY A 121 -10.85 14.93 1.86
C GLY A 121 -11.21 14.91 0.39
N ALA A 122 -11.44 13.73 -0.17
CA ALA A 122 -11.89 13.55 -1.55
C ALA A 122 -13.20 14.28 -1.83
N ARG A 123 -14.18 14.20 -0.91
CA ARG A 123 -15.45 14.93 -1.03
C ARG A 123 -15.25 16.44 -0.99
N LYS A 124 -14.33 16.95 -0.17
CA LYS A 124 -13.98 18.38 -0.13
C LYS A 124 -13.29 18.82 -1.42
N PHE A 125 -12.43 17.97 -2.00
CA PHE A 125 -11.82 18.23 -3.31
C PHE A 125 -12.88 18.30 -4.40
N THR A 126 -13.80 17.35 -4.48
CA THR A 126 -14.85 17.32 -5.51
C THR A 126 -15.82 18.52 -5.39
N ASN A 127 -16.02 19.03 -4.17
CA ASN A 127 -16.80 20.26 -3.94
C ASN A 127 -16.02 21.56 -4.26
N SER A 128 -14.73 21.47 -4.52
CA SER A 128 -13.94 22.63 -4.93
C SER A 128 -14.18 22.99 -6.40
N LYS A 129 -13.52 24.06 -6.88
CA LYS A 129 -13.55 24.45 -8.29
C LYS A 129 -12.44 23.81 -9.12
N LEU A 130 -11.58 23.02 -8.50
CA LEU A 130 -10.45 22.39 -9.19
C LEU A 130 -10.96 21.29 -10.12
N ARG A 131 -10.48 21.32 -11.36
CA ARG A 131 -10.83 20.35 -12.41
C ARG A 131 -9.57 20.06 -13.22
N PRO A 132 -8.63 19.27 -12.69
CA PRO A 132 -7.45 18.90 -13.44
C PRO A 132 -7.83 18.17 -14.74
N ASP A 133 -7.17 18.55 -15.83
CA ASP A 133 -7.30 17.88 -17.12
C ASP A 133 -6.29 16.74 -17.19
N VAL A 134 -6.75 15.53 -16.90
CA VAL A 134 -5.90 14.35 -16.79
C VAL A 134 -6.45 13.17 -17.58
N ASN A 135 -5.56 12.36 -18.10
CA ASN A 135 -5.90 11.18 -18.90
C ASN A 135 -6.38 10.01 -18.05
N TYR A 136 -5.84 9.88 -16.84
CA TYR A 136 -6.23 8.86 -15.85
C TYR A 136 -5.76 9.23 -14.44
N ILE A 137 -6.26 8.51 -13.46
CA ILE A 137 -5.98 8.73 -12.03
C ILE A 137 -5.34 7.47 -11.46
N VAL A 138 -4.28 7.64 -10.66
CA VAL A 138 -3.62 6.56 -9.92
C VAL A 138 -3.59 6.92 -8.45
N GLU A 139 -4.25 6.14 -7.65
CA GLU A 139 -4.14 6.18 -6.20
C GLU A 139 -3.13 5.15 -5.72
N LEU A 140 -2.40 5.45 -4.66
CA LEU A 140 -1.38 4.60 -4.08
C LEU A 140 -1.75 4.27 -2.64
N ASP A 141 -2.87 3.59 -2.49
CA ASP A 141 -3.52 3.28 -1.22
C ASP A 141 -4.08 1.84 -1.24
N ARG A 142 -3.31 0.92 -1.78
CA ARG A 142 -3.70 -0.48 -1.78
C ARG A 142 -2.62 -1.32 -1.10
N ARG A 143 -3.06 -2.20 -0.20
CA ARG A 143 -2.17 -3.22 0.38
C ARG A 143 -1.59 -4.14 -0.69
N GLY A 144 -0.55 -4.89 -0.33
CA GLY A 144 0.00 -5.92 -1.18
C GLY A 144 1.14 -5.45 -2.06
N ARG A 145 1.51 -6.28 -3.03
CA ARG A 145 2.72 -6.05 -3.83
C ARG A 145 2.45 -5.42 -5.19
N ASN A 146 1.40 -5.85 -5.89
CA ASN A 146 1.15 -5.43 -7.27
C ASN A 146 -0.32 -5.49 -7.68
N ASP A 147 -1.22 -5.35 -6.72
CA ASP A 147 -2.65 -5.29 -7.01
C ASP A 147 -3.03 -3.97 -7.69
N ALA A 148 -4.05 -4.05 -8.51
CA ALA A 148 -4.73 -2.93 -9.15
C ALA A 148 -6.24 -3.04 -8.93
N VAL A 149 -6.84 -2.06 -8.28
CA VAL A 149 -8.27 -2.06 -7.95
C VAL A 149 -8.96 -0.91 -8.68
N PHE A 150 -9.97 -1.22 -9.48
CA PHE A 150 -10.68 -0.24 -10.33
C PHE A 150 -12.03 0.18 -9.75
N TYR A 151 -12.45 -0.42 -8.63
CA TYR A 151 -13.73 -0.19 -7.95
C TYR A 151 -14.93 -0.28 -8.92
N HIS A 152 -15.66 0.82 -9.11
CA HIS A 152 -16.83 0.89 -10.01
C HIS A 152 -16.48 1.37 -11.43
N CYS A 153 -15.20 1.59 -11.73
CA CYS A 153 -14.77 1.95 -13.08
C CYS A 153 -14.64 0.68 -13.93
N ASP A 154 -15.47 0.58 -14.98
CA ASP A 154 -15.51 -0.54 -15.92
C ASP A 154 -15.03 -0.05 -17.30
N ASN A 155 -13.70 0.17 -17.40
CA ASN A 155 -13.04 0.56 -18.64
C ASN A 155 -11.99 -0.50 -19.01
N PRO A 156 -12.31 -1.49 -19.88
CA PRO A 156 -11.40 -2.56 -20.25
C PRO A 156 -10.09 -2.09 -20.85
N ASP A 157 -10.10 -1.05 -21.67
CA ASP A 157 -8.90 -0.50 -22.30
C ASP A 157 -7.92 0.05 -21.24
N PHE A 158 -8.46 0.70 -20.21
CA PHE A 158 -7.67 1.19 -19.10
C PHE A 158 -7.16 0.05 -18.21
N THR A 159 -7.99 -0.96 -17.95
CA THR A 159 -7.58 -2.14 -17.19
C THR A 159 -6.44 -2.88 -17.91
N GLU A 160 -6.55 -3.10 -19.21
CA GLU A 160 -5.50 -3.73 -20.01
C GLU A 160 -4.22 -2.89 -19.99
N PHE A 161 -4.34 -1.57 -20.16
CA PHE A 161 -3.21 -0.63 -20.09
C PHE A 161 -2.47 -0.77 -18.76
N VAL A 162 -3.15 -0.68 -17.62
CA VAL A 162 -2.54 -0.79 -16.29
C VAL A 162 -1.91 -2.18 -16.08
N CYS A 163 -2.61 -3.25 -16.42
CA CYS A 163 -2.14 -4.62 -16.24
C CYS A 163 -0.92 -4.93 -17.12
N SER A 164 -0.75 -4.25 -18.26
CA SER A 164 0.43 -4.42 -19.13
C SER A 164 1.75 -4.05 -18.46
N PHE A 165 1.71 -3.27 -17.38
CA PHE A 165 2.88 -2.91 -16.55
C PHE A 165 3.15 -3.90 -15.41
N GLY A 166 2.44 -5.04 -15.36
CA GLY A 166 2.67 -6.12 -14.39
C GLY A 166 1.85 -5.97 -13.10
N PHE A 167 0.85 -5.10 -13.11
CA PHE A 167 -0.16 -5.07 -12.06
C PHE A 167 -1.21 -6.15 -12.28
N LYS A 168 -1.86 -6.58 -11.21
CA LYS A 168 -2.89 -7.63 -11.24
C LYS A 168 -4.22 -7.06 -10.77
N GLU A 169 -5.27 -7.23 -11.58
CA GLU A 169 -6.61 -6.83 -11.18
C GLU A 169 -7.04 -7.56 -9.90
N ASN A 170 -7.53 -6.79 -8.94
CA ASN A 170 -8.09 -7.27 -7.70
C ASN A 170 -9.36 -6.48 -7.36
N SER A 171 -10.01 -6.82 -6.24
CA SER A 171 -11.24 -6.18 -5.77
C SER A 171 -10.99 -5.35 -4.51
N GLY A 172 -11.77 -4.29 -4.34
CA GLY A 172 -11.78 -3.44 -3.14
C GLY A 172 -13.17 -2.88 -2.89
N SER A 173 -13.39 -2.33 -1.71
CA SER A 173 -14.69 -1.80 -1.28
C SER A 173 -14.83 -0.30 -1.56
N PHE A 174 -13.84 0.48 -1.14
CA PHE A 174 -13.86 1.94 -1.20
C PHE A 174 -12.43 2.49 -1.14
N SER A 175 -12.24 3.73 -1.63
CA SER A 175 -11.06 4.55 -1.49
C SER A 175 -11.40 5.95 -2.03
N ASP A 176 -10.52 6.94 -1.88
CA ASP A 176 -10.73 8.33 -2.32
C ASP A 176 -11.07 8.44 -3.81
N ILE A 177 -10.47 7.60 -4.68
CA ILE A 177 -10.81 7.61 -6.12
C ILE A 177 -12.22 7.10 -6.43
N SER A 178 -12.88 6.39 -5.50
CA SER A 178 -14.30 6.07 -5.64
C SER A 178 -15.18 7.32 -5.69
N VAL A 179 -14.68 8.45 -5.17
CA VAL A 179 -15.33 9.76 -5.18
C VAL A 179 -14.76 10.67 -6.27
N VAL A 180 -13.44 10.66 -6.43
CA VAL A 180 -12.74 11.59 -7.37
C VAL A 180 -12.96 11.19 -8.82
N ALA A 181 -12.88 9.89 -9.16
CA ALA A 181 -12.96 9.41 -10.53
C ALA A 181 -14.29 9.73 -11.24
N PRO A 182 -15.47 9.42 -10.67
CA PRO A 182 -16.74 9.77 -11.29
C PRO A 182 -16.95 11.28 -11.40
N HIS A 183 -16.41 12.06 -10.44
CA HIS A 183 -16.49 13.52 -10.47
C HIS A 183 -15.69 14.13 -11.63
N LEU A 184 -14.48 13.65 -11.85
CA LEU A 184 -13.63 14.10 -12.96
C LEU A 184 -13.98 13.40 -14.29
N LYS A 185 -14.86 12.41 -14.27
CA LYS A 185 -15.24 11.55 -15.41
C LYS A 185 -14.03 10.84 -16.05
N THR A 186 -13.03 10.55 -15.25
CA THR A 186 -11.74 10.01 -15.67
C THR A 186 -11.52 8.68 -15.00
N ALA A 187 -11.08 7.66 -15.75
CA ALA A 187 -10.80 6.34 -15.21
C ALA A 187 -9.72 6.38 -14.13
N ALA A 188 -9.86 5.53 -13.13
CA ALA A 188 -8.97 5.50 -11.98
C ALA A 188 -8.63 4.07 -11.55
N VAL A 189 -7.46 3.93 -10.96
CA VAL A 189 -6.98 2.68 -10.35
C VAL A 189 -6.30 2.96 -9.03
N ASN A 190 -6.49 2.10 -8.05
CA ASN A 190 -5.74 2.08 -6.80
C ASN A 190 -4.70 0.95 -6.86
N ILE A 191 -3.43 1.30 -6.70
CA ILE A 191 -2.25 0.44 -6.86
C ILE A 191 -1.63 0.14 -5.50
N SER A 192 -1.14 -1.09 -5.32
CA SER A 192 -0.44 -1.50 -4.11
C SER A 192 0.71 -0.57 -3.74
N ALA A 193 0.66 -0.06 -2.52
CA ALA A 193 1.69 0.79 -1.93
C ALA A 193 2.74 0.00 -1.11
N GLY A 194 2.67 -1.34 -1.10
CA GLY A 194 3.68 -2.20 -0.47
C GLY A 194 3.49 -2.41 1.03
N TYR A 195 2.40 -1.96 1.62
CA TYR A 195 2.07 -2.31 3.01
C TYR A 195 1.19 -3.55 3.08
N PHE A 196 1.15 -4.19 4.25
CA PHE A 196 0.41 -5.42 4.54
C PHE A 196 -0.17 -5.36 5.93
N ASN A 197 -1.29 -6.05 6.15
CA ASN A 197 -1.97 -6.11 7.44
C ASN A 197 -2.40 -4.74 7.96
N GLU A 198 -2.89 -3.91 7.04
CA GLU A 198 -3.44 -2.58 7.34
C GLU A 198 -4.40 -2.62 8.53
N HIS A 199 -4.48 -1.53 9.27
CA HIS A 199 -5.34 -1.37 10.44
C HIS A 199 -5.03 -2.36 11.61
N ARG A 200 -3.87 -3.01 11.58
CA ARG A 200 -3.44 -3.98 12.60
C ARG A 200 -2.16 -3.52 13.31
N PRO A 201 -1.97 -3.90 14.58
CA PRO A 201 -0.71 -3.62 15.27
C PRO A 201 0.53 -4.23 14.59
N HIS A 202 0.35 -5.31 13.84
CA HIS A 202 1.40 -5.99 13.09
C HIS A 202 1.46 -5.58 11.60
N GLU A 203 0.98 -4.39 11.29
CA GLU A 203 1.15 -3.80 9.98
C GLU A 203 2.63 -3.68 9.63
N MET A 204 2.98 -3.98 8.38
CA MET A 204 4.34 -3.95 7.88
C MET A 204 4.40 -3.33 6.48
N ILE A 205 5.59 -2.85 6.11
CA ILE A 205 5.87 -2.28 4.78
C ILE A 205 6.98 -3.09 4.11
N ASP A 206 6.77 -3.52 2.86
CA ASP A 206 7.78 -4.09 1.96
C ASP A 206 8.30 -2.99 1.03
N THR A 207 9.42 -2.37 1.37
CA THR A 207 10.04 -1.28 0.61
C THR A 207 10.46 -1.72 -0.81
N TYR A 208 10.73 -3.01 -1.01
CA TYR A 208 11.06 -3.54 -2.34
C TYR A 208 9.83 -3.57 -3.23
N ALA A 209 8.66 -3.92 -2.69
CA ALA A 209 7.39 -3.82 -3.42
C ALA A 209 7.08 -2.36 -3.80
N MET A 210 7.29 -1.41 -2.87
CA MET A 210 7.17 0.02 -3.17
C MET A 210 8.06 0.43 -4.33
N CYS A 211 9.36 0.13 -4.25
CA CYS A 211 10.33 0.48 -5.29
C CYS A 211 10.01 -0.13 -6.64
N GLU A 212 9.60 -1.40 -6.67
CA GLU A 212 9.20 -2.06 -7.90
C GLU A 212 7.96 -1.39 -8.53
N ASN A 213 6.98 -1.01 -7.72
CA ASN A 213 5.79 -0.30 -8.22
C ASN A 213 6.11 1.13 -8.66
N ILE A 214 6.99 1.86 -7.98
CA ILE A 214 7.49 3.16 -8.46
C ILE A 214 8.12 2.99 -9.85
N ARG A 215 8.95 1.96 -10.05
CA ARG A 215 9.57 1.67 -11.36
C ARG A 215 8.53 1.41 -12.45
N ARG A 216 7.51 0.59 -12.16
CA ARG A 216 6.40 0.28 -13.08
C ARG A 216 5.60 1.53 -13.42
N LEU A 217 5.24 2.33 -12.41
CA LEU A 217 4.48 3.56 -12.56
C LEU A 217 5.27 4.62 -13.34
N THR A 218 6.56 4.78 -13.08
CA THR A 218 7.42 5.67 -13.88
C THR A 218 7.41 5.27 -15.36
N ALA A 219 7.48 3.97 -15.67
CA ALA A 219 7.38 3.48 -17.04
C ALA A 219 5.99 3.74 -17.65
N MET A 220 4.93 3.61 -16.85
CA MET A 220 3.54 3.86 -17.25
C MET A 220 3.31 5.35 -17.55
N PHE A 221 3.79 6.25 -16.71
CA PHE A 221 3.60 7.71 -16.86
C PHE A 221 4.36 8.32 -18.04
N ARG A 222 5.40 7.64 -18.52
CA ARG A 222 6.15 8.02 -19.72
C ARG A 222 5.44 7.64 -21.02
N GLN A 223 4.33 6.88 -20.95
CA GLN A 223 3.55 6.56 -22.13
C GLN A 223 2.70 7.76 -22.56
N ASN A 224 2.64 7.99 -23.86
CA ASN A 224 1.71 8.97 -24.42
C ASN A 224 0.34 8.30 -24.55
N THR A 225 -0.59 8.68 -23.69
CA THR A 225 -1.95 8.11 -23.64
C THR A 225 -3.00 9.14 -24.03
N CYS A 226 -4.11 8.67 -24.56
CA CYS A 226 -5.34 9.45 -24.62
C CYS A 226 -6.08 9.41 -23.28
N HIS A 227 -7.06 10.27 -23.12
CA HIS A 227 -7.95 10.26 -21.97
C HIS A 227 -8.73 8.94 -21.88
N PHE A 228 -8.68 8.28 -20.72
CA PHE A 228 -9.51 7.13 -20.41
C PHE A 228 -10.76 7.60 -19.64
N PRO A 229 -11.96 7.50 -20.25
CA PRO A 229 -13.18 7.97 -19.59
C PRO A 229 -13.59 7.04 -18.44
N TYR A 230 -14.12 7.63 -17.37
CA TYR A 230 -14.81 6.84 -16.35
C TYR A 230 -16.07 6.20 -16.95
N LYS A 231 -16.16 4.89 -16.87
CA LYS A 231 -17.35 4.11 -17.26
C LYS A 231 -17.85 3.41 -16.01
N GLU A 232 -19.04 3.77 -15.56
CA GLU A 232 -19.62 3.12 -14.37
C GLU A 232 -20.00 1.68 -14.67
N ARG A 233 -19.65 0.75 -13.77
CA ARG A 233 -20.04 -0.64 -13.87
C ARG A 233 -21.56 -0.76 -13.73
N VAL A 234 -22.22 -1.10 -14.81
CA VAL A 234 -23.66 -1.35 -14.82
C VAL A 234 -23.91 -2.72 -14.21
N HIS A 235 -24.36 -2.77 -12.97
CA HIS A 235 -24.92 -4.00 -12.43
C HIS A 235 -26.20 -4.29 -13.22
N ALA A 236 -26.20 -5.34 -14.03
CA ALA A 236 -27.42 -5.84 -14.63
C ALA A 236 -28.41 -6.12 -13.48
N ARG A 237 -29.48 -5.34 -13.41
CA ARG A 237 -30.60 -5.59 -12.48
C ARG A 237 -31.23 -6.93 -12.83
N GLY A 238 -30.65 -7.99 -12.28
CA GLY A 238 -31.21 -9.32 -12.28
C GLY A 238 -32.21 -9.43 -11.15
N SER A 239 -33.48 -9.61 -11.51
CA SER A 239 -34.58 -10.18 -10.74
C SER A 239 -34.95 -9.50 -9.43
N MET A 240 -36.08 -8.78 -9.48
CA MET A 240 -36.97 -8.57 -8.32
C MET A 240 -37.43 -9.92 -7.76
N PHE A 241 -36.81 -10.38 -6.69
CA PHE A 241 -37.49 -11.10 -5.59
C PHE A 241 -36.63 -10.88 -4.35
N GLY A 242 -37.30 -10.33 -3.32
CA GLY A 242 -36.68 -9.82 -2.13
C GLY A 242 -36.07 -10.89 -1.24
N GLU A 243 -34.95 -10.53 -0.67
CA GLU A 243 -34.61 -10.91 0.70
C GLU A 243 -33.95 -9.69 1.35
N GLN A 244 -34.61 -9.25 2.42
CA GLN A 244 -34.00 -8.30 3.35
C GLN A 244 -32.78 -8.96 3.99
N SER A 245 -31.63 -8.77 3.41
CA SER A 245 -30.37 -9.12 4.08
C SER A 245 -30.03 -8.01 5.06
N SER A 246 -29.95 -8.41 6.32
CA SER A 246 -29.60 -7.56 7.46
C SER A 246 -28.30 -6.79 7.24
N LEU A 247 -28.30 -5.51 7.60
CA LEU A 247 -27.17 -4.57 7.57
C LEU A 247 -25.98 -4.93 8.47
N PHE A 248 -25.92 -6.17 9.00
CA PHE A 248 -24.90 -6.63 9.94
C PHE A 248 -24.41 -8.06 9.65
N ALA A 249 -24.38 -8.48 8.39
CA ALA A 249 -23.63 -9.70 8.07
C ALA A 249 -22.12 -9.33 8.02
N PRO A 250 -21.23 -10.04 8.76
CA PRO A 250 -19.80 -9.85 8.57
C PRO A 250 -19.49 -10.14 7.10
N MET A 251 -18.82 -9.21 6.42
CA MET A 251 -18.34 -9.43 5.06
C MET A 251 -17.37 -10.62 5.11
N VAL A 252 -17.87 -11.78 4.71
CA VAL A 252 -16.99 -12.90 4.36
C VAL A 252 -16.33 -12.47 3.05
N GLU A 253 -15.07 -12.09 3.14
CA GLU A 253 -14.23 -11.87 1.96
C GLU A 253 -14.38 -13.09 1.06
N ARG A 254 -14.83 -12.89 -0.16
CA ARG A 254 -14.82 -13.97 -1.15
C ARG A 254 -13.36 -14.32 -1.38
N PRO A 255 -12.92 -15.58 -1.20
CA PRO A 255 -11.56 -15.96 -1.43
C PRO A 255 -11.16 -15.53 -2.85
N SER A 256 -10.06 -14.79 -2.96
CA SER A 256 -9.40 -14.52 -4.22
C SER A 256 -9.27 -15.85 -4.98
N ARG A 257 -9.43 -15.86 -6.29
CA ARG A 257 -9.49 -17.06 -7.14
C ARG A 257 -8.57 -18.14 -6.62
N ALA A 258 -9.13 -19.25 -6.15
CA ALA A 258 -8.38 -20.38 -5.64
C ALA A 258 -7.37 -20.82 -6.70
N ALA A 259 -6.08 -20.64 -6.42
CA ALA A 259 -5.03 -21.16 -7.28
C ALA A 259 -5.23 -22.68 -7.38
N THR A 260 -5.19 -23.20 -8.58
CA THR A 260 -5.30 -24.66 -8.77
C THR A 260 -4.09 -25.29 -8.10
N CYS A 261 -4.30 -26.06 -7.04
CA CYS A 261 -3.28 -26.68 -6.18
C CYS A 261 -2.16 -27.44 -6.96
N LYS A 262 -2.37 -27.74 -8.22
CA LYS A 262 -1.40 -28.44 -9.08
C LYS A 262 -0.11 -27.68 -9.39
N LEU A 263 -0.07 -26.36 -9.17
CA LEU A 263 1.09 -25.51 -9.45
C LEU A 263 1.84 -25.07 -8.19
N LEU A 264 1.33 -25.43 -7.01
CA LEU A 264 1.91 -25.04 -5.74
C LEU A 264 2.88 -26.12 -5.23
N MET A 265 4.07 -25.69 -4.83
CA MET A 265 5.09 -26.56 -4.28
C MET A 265 4.95 -26.65 -2.76
N PRO A 266 5.14 -27.82 -2.15
CA PRO A 266 5.25 -27.92 -0.72
C PRO A 266 6.47 -27.15 -0.23
N LEU A 267 6.38 -26.56 0.95
CA LEU A 267 7.52 -26.00 1.64
C LEU A 267 8.32 -27.11 2.34
N PRO A 268 9.64 -26.94 2.57
CA PRO A 268 10.41 -27.83 3.42
C PRO A 268 9.74 -27.98 4.81
N GLU A 269 9.75 -29.16 5.39
CA GLU A 269 9.05 -29.48 6.66
C GLU A 269 9.44 -28.56 7.82
N GLU A 270 10.68 -28.08 7.81
CA GLU A 270 11.23 -27.21 8.86
C GLU A 270 10.91 -25.73 8.66
N THR A 271 10.21 -25.37 7.57
CA THR A 271 9.87 -23.98 7.27
C THR A 271 8.87 -23.43 8.27
N ARG A 272 9.18 -22.30 8.86
CA ARG A 272 8.31 -21.54 9.75
C ARG A 272 7.78 -20.32 9.02
N LEU A 273 6.56 -19.96 9.32
CA LEU A 273 5.85 -18.88 8.65
C LEU A 273 5.53 -17.79 9.65
N TYR A 274 5.80 -16.57 9.25
CA TYR A 274 5.67 -15.38 10.07
C TYR A 274 4.81 -14.34 9.37
N MET A 275 3.99 -13.65 10.15
CA MET A 275 3.33 -12.42 9.77
C MET A 275 3.95 -11.31 10.63
N GLY A 276 4.72 -10.43 10.02
CA GLY A 276 5.63 -9.62 10.78
C GLY A 276 6.60 -10.52 11.59
N GLN A 277 6.65 -10.37 12.89
CA GLN A 277 7.49 -11.17 13.80
C GLN A 277 6.72 -12.30 14.49
N HIS A 278 5.42 -12.41 14.26
CA HIS A 278 4.61 -13.44 14.87
C HIS A 278 4.63 -14.70 14.02
N GLN A 279 5.12 -15.81 14.59
CA GLN A 279 5.01 -17.10 13.94
C GLN A 279 3.53 -17.49 13.88
N ILE A 280 3.01 -17.68 12.66
CA ILE A 280 1.59 -17.97 12.41
C ILE A 280 1.35 -19.41 11.97
N GLY A 281 2.39 -20.13 11.57
CA GLY A 281 2.25 -21.50 11.10
C GLY A 281 3.58 -22.14 10.74
N SER A 282 3.48 -23.33 10.17
CA SER A 282 4.60 -24.10 9.67
C SER A 282 4.18 -24.90 8.44
N ALA A 283 5.14 -25.47 7.69
CA ALA A 283 4.81 -26.50 6.74
C ALA A 283 4.19 -27.72 7.48
N PRO A 284 3.19 -28.42 6.90
CA PRO A 284 2.71 -28.37 5.51
C PRO A 284 1.48 -27.47 5.26
N GLU A 285 1.07 -26.63 6.19
CA GLU A 285 -0.13 -25.79 6.09
C GLU A 285 -0.07 -24.79 4.95
N TYR A 286 1.13 -24.54 4.42
CA TYR A 286 1.37 -23.55 3.36
C TYR A 286 2.06 -24.18 2.17
N ARG A 287 1.88 -23.54 1.01
CA ARG A 287 2.49 -23.88 -0.26
C ARG A 287 3.08 -22.62 -0.90
N MET A 288 3.99 -22.80 -1.82
CA MET A 288 4.64 -21.72 -2.55
C MET A 288 4.46 -21.92 -4.06
N ASP A 289 4.20 -20.85 -4.80
CA ASP A 289 4.24 -20.87 -6.25
C ASP A 289 5.67 -20.67 -6.78
N ARG A 290 5.83 -20.76 -8.12
CA ARG A 290 7.14 -20.57 -8.76
C ARG A 290 7.70 -19.14 -8.63
N SER A 291 6.86 -18.19 -8.27
CA SER A 291 7.24 -16.78 -8.08
C SER A 291 7.58 -16.47 -6.61
N GLY A 292 7.50 -17.46 -5.71
CA GLY A 292 7.78 -17.30 -4.29
C GLY A 292 6.59 -16.80 -3.46
N ASN A 293 5.39 -16.66 -4.04
CA ASN A 293 4.21 -16.28 -3.28
C ASN A 293 3.75 -17.47 -2.43
N LEU A 294 3.33 -17.16 -1.19
CA LEU A 294 2.86 -18.15 -0.23
C LEU A 294 1.34 -18.26 -0.26
N TYR A 295 0.86 -19.47 -0.04
CA TYR A 295 -0.56 -19.80 0.01
C TYR A 295 -0.85 -20.68 1.20
N MET A 296 -1.89 -20.36 1.97
CA MET A 296 -2.44 -21.27 2.97
C MET A 296 -3.17 -22.40 2.25
N TYR A 297 -2.78 -23.64 2.54
CA TYR A 297 -3.39 -24.81 1.91
C TYR A 297 -4.51 -25.38 2.80
N LEU A 298 -5.70 -25.43 2.26
CA LEU A 298 -6.90 -25.94 2.90
C LEU A 298 -7.16 -27.38 2.43
N GLU A 299 -6.54 -28.34 3.07
CA GLU A 299 -6.55 -29.76 2.66
C GLU A 299 -7.96 -30.31 2.46
N ARG A 300 -8.88 -30.04 3.40
CA ARG A 300 -10.27 -30.53 3.34
C ARG A 300 -11.04 -30.02 2.11
N LEU A 301 -10.66 -28.87 1.58
CA LEU A 301 -11.30 -28.24 0.42
C LEU A 301 -10.48 -28.40 -0.86
N ASN A 302 -9.27 -28.99 -0.76
CA ASN A 302 -8.27 -29.03 -1.83
C ASN A 302 -8.13 -27.66 -2.51
N ALA A 303 -8.04 -26.62 -1.69
CA ALA A 303 -7.96 -25.22 -2.12
C ALA A 303 -6.79 -24.51 -1.44
N ALA A 304 -6.28 -23.47 -2.08
CA ALA A 304 -5.25 -22.62 -1.51
C ALA A 304 -5.67 -21.15 -1.60
N VAL A 305 -5.41 -20.39 -0.54
CA VAL A 305 -5.66 -18.96 -0.44
C VAL A 305 -4.33 -18.25 -0.33
N GLU A 306 -4.11 -17.19 -1.11
CA GLU A 306 -2.89 -16.40 -1.06
C GLU A 306 -2.68 -15.82 0.35
N ALA A 307 -1.50 -16.06 0.91
CA ALA A 307 -1.13 -15.60 2.24
C ALA A 307 -0.35 -14.29 2.12
N GLU A 308 -1.08 -13.20 1.97
CA GLU A 308 -0.49 -11.87 1.88
C GLU A 308 0.20 -11.46 3.18
N GLY A 309 1.35 -10.80 3.09
CA GLY A 309 2.12 -10.34 4.25
C GLY A 309 2.76 -11.45 5.10
N VAL A 310 2.74 -12.69 4.60
CA VAL A 310 3.39 -13.84 5.21
C VAL A 310 4.73 -14.08 4.53
N PHE A 311 5.74 -14.41 5.29
CA PHE A 311 7.04 -14.84 4.77
C PHE A 311 7.52 -16.12 5.43
N ALA A 312 8.24 -16.92 4.67
CA ALA A 312 8.82 -18.16 5.10
C ALA A 312 10.29 -17.95 5.49
N CYS A 313 10.71 -18.56 6.59
CA CYS A 313 12.11 -18.63 6.97
C CYS A 313 12.65 -20.01 6.63
N ASP A 314 13.92 -20.04 6.18
CA ASP A 314 14.61 -21.28 5.84
C ASP A 314 14.79 -22.24 7.04
N ALA A 315 15.26 -23.44 6.75
CA ALA A 315 15.45 -24.55 7.66
C ALA A 315 16.26 -24.26 8.95
N GLY A 316 16.96 -23.13 9.04
CA GLY A 316 17.57 -22.63 10.28
C GLY A 316 16.56 -22.06 11.28
N GLY A 317 15.33 -21.86 10.88
CA GLY A 317 14.20 -21.50 11.73
C GLY A 317 14.30 -20.14 12.41
N HIS A 318 15.16 -19.26 11.93
CA HIS A 318 15.26 -17.90 12.45
C HIS A 318 14.33 -16.97 11.65
N PRO A 319 13.52 -16.14 12.33
CA PRO A 319 12.80 -15.08 11.66
C PRO A 319 13.78 -14.12 10.95
N PRO A 320 13.34 -13.35 9.94
CA PRO A 320 14.19 -12.32 9.35
C PRO A 320 14.81 -11.48 10.44
N VAL A 321 16.12 -11.26 10.36
CA VAL A 321 16.82 -10.43 11.34
C VAL A 321 16.43 -8.99 11.11
N PHE A 322 15.83 -8.37 12.11
CA PHE A 322 15.49 -6.95 12.09
C PHE A 322 16.57 -6.15 12.82
N SER A 323 17.03 -5.08 12.18
CA SER A 323 17.81 -4.06 12.90
C SER A 323 16.86 -2.97 13.35
N ALA A 324 16.92 -2.60 14.61
CA ALA A 324 16.19 -1.47 15.15
C ALA A 324 17.07 -0.22 15.15
N VAL A 325 16.50 0.93 14.82
CA VAL A 325 17.18 2.22 14.85
C VAL A 325 16.49 3.09 15.89
N CYS A 326 17.27 3.55 16.90
CA CYS A 326 16.82 4.53 17.89
C CYS A 326 17.78 5.71 17.88
N GLU A 327 17.28 6.93 17.66
CA GLU A 327 18.06 8.18 17.67
C GLU A 327 19.35 8.14 16.85
N GLY A 328 19.32 7.45 15.70
CA GLY A 328 20.46 7.28 14.81
C GLY A 328 21.44 6.15 15.20
N THR A 329 21.19 5.44 16.30
CA THR A 329 21.97 4.27 16.69
C THR A 329 21.33 3.00 16.13
N ARG A 330 22.11 2.23 15.40
CA ARG A 330 21.68 0.96 14.81
C ARG A 330 22.03 -0.19 15.75
N PHE A 331 21.02 -0.98 16.16
CA PHE A 331 21.20 -2.19 16.94
C PHE A 331 21.18 -3.37 16.00
N LEU A 332 22.27 -4.14 16.01
CA LEU A 332 22.42 -5.35 15.19
C LEU A 332 21.94 -6.57 15.96
N GLN A 333 21.33 -7.49 15.23
CA GLN A 333 20.92 -8.84 15.68
C GLN A 333 19.83 -8.85 16.76
N VAL A 334 18.62 -8.56 16.34
CA VAL A 334 17.39 -8.93 17.06
C VAL A 334 16.67 -10.01 16.27
N TYR A 335 16.29 -11.08 16.94
CA TYR A 335 15.66 -12.25 16.32
C TYR A 335 14.14 -12.20 16.38
N THR A 336 13.58 -11.42 17.31
CA THR A 336 12.16 -11.20 17.44
C THR A 336 11.84 -9.70 17.56
N TYR A 337 10.60 -9.39 17.30
CA TYR A 337 10.09 -8.04 17.45
C TYR A 337 10.15 -7.56 18.90
N GLU A 338 9.80 -8.45 19.84
CA GLU A 338 9.87 -8.19 21.27
C GLU A 338 11.28 -7.86 21.73
N GLU A 339 12.29 -8.57 21.23
CA GLU A 339 13.71 -8.26 21.51
C GLU A 339 14.12 -6.88 20.96
N ALA A 340 13.58 -6.48 19.80
CA ALA A 340 13.84 -5.15 19.24
C ALA A 340 13.27 -4.06 20.14
N VAL A 341 12.03 -4.22 20.59
CA VAL A 341 11.35 -3.29 21.51
C VAL A 341 12.14 -3.19 22.80
N GLU A 342 12.47 -4.33 23.45
CA GLU A 342 13.19 -4.37 24.71
C GLU A 342 14.55 -3.67 24.63
N LYS A 343 15.33 -3.94 23.58
CA LYS A 343 16.64 -3.29 23.36
C LYS A 343 16.52 -1.78 23.14
N LEU A 344 15.48 -1.32 22.44
CA LEU A 344 15.24 0.09 22.21
C LEU A 344 14.79 0.81 23.48
N GLU A 345 13.92 0.19 24.28
CA GLU A 345 13.51 0.74 25.57
C GLU A 345 14.69 0.82 26.54
N GLN A 346 15.55 -0.19 26.56
CA GLN A 346 16.79 -0.18 27.36
C GLN A 346 17.74 0.94 26.92
N ALA A 347 17.88 1.17 25.61
CA ALA A 347 18.71 2.25 25.09
C ALA A 347 18.18 3.64 25.41
N LYS A 348 16.83 3.84 25.34
CA LYS A 348 16.19 5.10 25.76
C LYS A 348 16.35 5.40 27.24
N ASN A 349 16.41 4.37 28.09
CA ASN A 349 16.59 4.53 29.54
C ASN A 349 18.06 4.68 29.95
N ALA A 350 19.01 4.43 29.05
CA ALA A 350 20.46 4.53 29.29
C ALA A 350 21.05 5.85 28.76
N SER A 351 20.28 6.64 27.99
CA SER A 351 20.61 7.97 27.50
C SER A 351 19.95 9.05 28.33
#